data_22959af409e4e74050f7518ecf4e2c8f
#
_entry.id   22959af409e4e74050f7518ecf4e2c8f
#
_cell.length_a   1.000
_cell.length_b   1.000
_cell.length_c   1.000
_cell.angle_alpha   90.00
_cell.angle_beta   90.00
_cell.angle_gamma   90.00
#
_symmetry.space_group_name_H-M   'P 1'
#
loop_
_entity.id
_entity.type
_entity.pdbx_description
1 polymer ?
#
loop_
_entity_poly.entity_id
_entity_poly.type
_entity_poly.pdbx_seq_one_letter_code
_entity_poly.pdbx_strand_id
1 'polypeptide(L)'
;MISQHSYFQQCLPALQQLHNMNFTKEQLLQKDFLIGQEKELSMYYSPHNDYINPDAHIIIAGITPGWFQMKTAFKQCVSSQSHHHPLEQVLYETKKAASFSGTMRVNLIDMLDQCGIAKAMGINGAAELFASQRGMLHTTSVLKYPVFYKGKNYTGHQPPIERSALLSRYAFEVFPQELNEIKNPCLIVPLGKAVENVLRKLSGEPSFSRHTYLFGFPHPSGANGHRKRIFEEHLGEFTEIVEDWAAKRKS
;
A
#
# COMPACT_ATOMS: atom_id res chain seq x y z
N MET A 1 -6.88 8.04 10.16
CA MET A 1 -7.60 7.27 11.22
C MET A 1 -6.99 5.88 11.38
N ILE A 2 -7.30 5.20 12.48
CA ILE A 2 -6.82 3.84 12.71
C ILE A 2 -7.79 2.84 12.07
N SER A 3 -7.25 1.87 11.33
CA SER A 3 -8.05 0.82 10.69
C SER A 3 -8.81 -0.02 11.71
N GLN A 4 -10.06 -0.41 11.41
CA GLN A 4 -10.84 -1.36 12.21
C GLN A 4 -10.17 -2.75 12.34
N HIS A 5 -9.34 -3.12 11.35
CA HIS A 5 -8.55 -4.36 11.32
C HIS A 5 -7.11 -4.17 11.82
N SER A 6 -6.89 -3.26 12.80
CA SER A 6 -5.57 -3.05 13.39
C SER A 6 -5.23 -4.17 14.39
N TYR A 7 -4.00 -4.68 14.28
CA TYR A 7 -3.42 -5.60 15.26
C TYR A 7 -2.46 -4.89 16.23
N PHE A 8 -2.41 -3.56 16.21
CA PHE A 8 -1.45 -2.79 16.99
C PHE A 8 -1.48 -3.15 18.48
N GLN A 9 -2.67 -3.15 19.09
CA GLN A 9 -2.83 -3.42 20.52
C GLN A 9 -2.39 -4.84 20.89
N GLN A 10 -2.64 -5.82 20.03
CA GLN A 10 -2.22 -7.21 20.26
C GLN A 10 -0.69 -7.36 20.16
N CYS A 11 -0.05 -6.60 19.26
CA CYS A 11 1.39 -6.62 19.06
C CYS A 11 2.16 -5.65 19.97
N LEU A 12 1.48 -4.79 20.71
CA LEU A 12 2.11 -3.75 21.53
C LEU A 12 3.11 -4.28 22.55
N PRO A 13 2.85 -5.38 23.30
CA PRO A 13 3.83 -5.93 24.23
C PRO A 13 5.14 -6.36 23.54
N ALA A 14 5.03 -6.97 22.37
CA ALA A 14 6.20 -7.37 21.58
C ALA A 14 6.93 -6.16 20.96
N LEU A 15 6.19 -5.13 20.52
CA LEU A 15 6.76 -3.87 20.04
C LEU A 15 7.58 -3.17 21.11
N GLN A 16 7.13 -3.16 22.36
CA GLN A 16 7.81 -2.53 23.49
C GLN A 16 9.11 -3.24 23.88
N GLN A 17 9.29 -4.50 23.49
CA GLN A 17 10.53 -5.25 23.71
C GLN A 17 11.59 -5.00 22.63
N LEU A 18 11.25 -4.29 21.57
CA LEU A 18 12.18 -3.98 20.48
C LEU A 18 13.03 -2.74 20.83
N HIS A 19 14.26 -2.97 21.28
CA HIS A 19 15.17 -1.89 21.69
C HIS A 19 16.22 -1.53 20.62
N ASN A 20 16.44 -2.39 19.62
CA ASN A 20 17.44 -2.18 18.58
C ASN A 20 16.77 -1.74 17.28
N MET A 21 17.31 -0.70 16.64
CA MET A 21 16.76 -0.14 15.40
C MET A 21 17.24 -0.84 14.12
N ASN A 22 18.11 -1.84 14.23
CA ASN A 22 18.57 -2.65 13.09
C ASN A 22 17.97 -4.06 13.12
N PHE A 23 16.64 -4.13 12.91
CA PHE A 23 15.89 -5.37 12.99
C PHE A 23 16.31 -6.41 11.96
N THR A 24 16.42 -7.67 12.41
CA THR A 24 16.62 -8.86 11.57
C THR A 24 15.28 -9.55 11.27
N LYS A 25 15.30 -10.50 10.33
CA LYS A 25 14.10 -11.30 10.04
C LYS A 25 13.65 -12.12 11.24
N GLU A 26 14.58 -12.69 11.98
CA GLU A 26 14.32 -13.50 13.16
C GLU A 26 13.59 -12.72 14.25
N GLN A 27 13.87 -11.42 14.38
CA GLN A 27 13.22 -10.54 15.35
C GLN A 27 11.81 -10.13 14.94
N LEU A 28 11.54 -9.94 13.64
CA LEU A 28 10.25 -9.46 13.16
C LEU A 28 9.34 -10.58 12.63
N LEU A 29 9.89 -11.71 12.18
CA LEU A 29 9.13 -12.88 11.72
C LEU A 29 8.96 -13.92 12.83
N GLN A 30 8.68 -13.48 14.04
CA GLN A 30 8.42 -14.32 15.21
C GLN A 30 6.93 -14.47 15.48
N LYS A 31 6.58 -15.40 16.37
CA LYS A 31 5.20 -15.77 16.68
C LYS A 31 4.35 -14.59 17.17
N ASP A 32 4.95 -13.66 17.91
CA ASP A 32 4.24 -12.51 18.48
C ASP A 32 3.74 -11.51 17.44
N PHE A 33 4.33 -11.54 16.23
CA PHE A 33 3.89 -10.76 15.09
C PHE A 33 3.18 -11.59 14.01
N LEU A 34 2.99 -12.90 14.22
CA LEU A 34 2.32 -13.77 13.27
C LEU A 34 0.80 -13.53 13.31
N ILE A 35 0.22 -13.08 12.20
CA ILE A 35 -1.22 -12.86 12.04
C ILE A 35 -1.92 -14.14 11.57
N GLY A 36 -1.31 -14.86 10.64
CA GLY A 36 -1.88 -16.07 10.08
C GLY A 36 -0.87 -16.89 9.31
N GLN A 37 -1.16 -18.19 9.22
CA GLN A 37 -0.34 -19.13 8.49
C GLN A 37 -1.23 -20.13 7.74
N GLU A 38 -0.89 -20.42 6.49
CA GLU A 38 -1.55 -21.44 5.68
C GLU A 38 -0.50 -22.14 4.81
N LYS A 39 -0.24 -23.41 5.08
CA LYS A 39 0.82 -24.19 4.41
C LYS A 39 2.17 -23.46 4.47
N GLU A 40 2.71 -23.10 3.31
CA GLU A 40 3.99 -22.38 3.15
C GLU A 40 3.85 -20.85 3.22
N LEU A 41 2.63 -20.34 3.39
CA LEU A 41 2.34 -18.92 3.56
C LEU A 41 2.37 -18.54 5.03
N SER A 42 2.97 -17.39 5.33
CA SER A 42 2.92 -16.77 6.65
C SER A 42 2.70 -15.27 6.48
N MET A 43 1.74 -14.72 7.21
CA MET A 43 1.44 -13.29 7.24
C MET A 43 1.83 -12.72 8.59
N TYR A 44 2.60 -11.64 8.58
CA TYR A 44 3.10 -11.01 9.80
C TYR A 44 2.61 -9.58 9.91
N TYR A 45 2.41 -9.12 11.13
CA TYR A 45 2.06 -7.76 11.45
C TYR A 45 3.09 -6.75 10.93
N SER A 46 2.60 -5.58 10.52
CA SER A 46 3.43 -4.42 10.24
C SER A 46 2.60 -3.15 10.42
N PRO A 47 3.04 -2.18 11.26
CA PRO A 47 2.16 -1.12 11.75
C PRO A 47 1.74 -0.07 10.71
N HIS A 48 2.47 0.08 9.59
CA HIS A 48 2.21 1.16 8.65
C HIS A 48 0.86 1.07 7.93
N ASN A 49 0.31 -0.14 7.73
CA ASN A 49 -1.00 -0.28 7.08
C ASN A 49 -2.18 -0.23 8.07
N ASP A 50 -1.91 0.00 9.35
CA ASP A 50 -2.97 0.29 10.33
C ASP A 50 -3.48 1.74 10.26
N TYR A 51 -2.76 2.65 9.59
CA TYR A 51 -3.25 3.99 9.32
C TYR A 51 -3.99 4.06 7.99
N ILE A 52 -5.20 4.60 8.00
CA ILE A 52 -6.01 4.90 6.82
C ILE A 52 -6.13 6.42 6.69
N ASN A 53 -5.97 6.94 5.47
CA ASN A 53 -6.28 8.32 5.16
C ASN A 53 -7.68 8.42 4.54
N PRO A 54 -8.71 8.82 5.30
CA PRO A 54 -10.09 8.83 4.81
C PRO A 54 -10.36 9.95 3.81
N ASP A 55 -9.52 10.96 3.76
CA ASP A 55 -9.69 12.15 2.91
C ASP A 55 -8.81 12.10 1.65
N ALA A 56 -8.26 10.93 1.33
CA ALA A 56 -7.44 10.75 0.14
C ALA A 56 -8.21 10.99 -1.15
N HIS A 57 -7.50 11.47 -2.16
CA HIS A 57 -7.95 11.59 -3.55
C HIS A 57 -7.25 10.60 -4.49
N ILE A 58 -6.09 10.11 -4.07
CA ILE A 58 -5.31 9.10 -4.80
C ILE A 58 -5.07 7.92 -3.88
N ILE A 59 -5.29 6.71 -4.40
CA ILE A 59 -4.95 5.45 -3.73
C ILE A 59 -3.89 4.74 -4.55
N ILE A 60 -2.77 4.36 -3.93
CA ILE A 60 -1.77 3.51 -4.56
C ILE A 60 -1.77 2.17 -3.83
N ALA A 61 -2.09 1.11 -4.56
CA ALA A 61 -2.23 -0.23 -4.02
C ALA A 61 -1.12 -1.17 -4.52
N GLY A 62 -0.36 -1.75 -3.59
CA GLY A 62 0.55 -2.87 -3.84
C GLY A 62 -0.09 -4.22 -3.55
N ILE A 63 0.64 -5.31 -3.75
CA ILE A 63 0.13 -6.66 -3.43
C ILE A 63 0.23 -6.96 -1.93
N THR A 64 1.38 -6.75 -1.36
CA THR A 64 1.70 -6.91 0.07
C THR A 64 2.96 -6.12 0.40
N PRO A 65 3.12 -5.55 1.60
CA PRO A 65 4.38 -4.94 1.99
C PRO A 65 5.52 -5.96 1.94
N GLY A 66 6.64 -5.57 1.35
CA GLY A 66 7.85 -6.39 1.38
C GLY A 66 8.64 -6.22 2.68
N TRP A 67 9.65 -7.09 2.85
CA TRP A 67 10.54 -7.07 4.03
C TRP A 67 11.12 -5.68 4.32
N PHE A 68 11.58 -4.97 3.29
CA PHE A 68 12.18 -3.64 3.46
C PHE A 68 11.18 -2.63 4.04
N GLN A 69 9.95 -2.63 3.54
CA GLN A 69 8.88 -1.77 4.05
C GLN A 69 8.52 -2.13 5.49
N MET A 70 8.38 -3.44 5.78
CA MET A 70 8.14 -3.93 7.13
C MET A 70 9.22 -3.45 8.11
N LYS A 71 10.50 -3.66 7.78
CA LYS A 71 11.63 -3.21 8.60
C LYS A 71 11.60 -1.70 8.84
N THR A 72 11.33 -0.90 7.79
CA THR A 72 11.21 0.55 7.90
C THR A 72 10.04 0.96 8.78
N ALA A 73 8.90 0.27 8.67
CA ALA A 73 7.73 0.52 9.50
C ALA A 73 7.99 0.27 10.98
N PHE A 74 8.60 -0.86 11.33
CA PHE A 74 8.95 -1.15 12.72
C PHE A 74 9.94 -0.12 13.28
N LYS A 75 10.98 0.21 12.51
CA LYS A 75 11.96 1.22 12.90
C LYS A 75 11.29 2.56 13.22
N GLN A 76 10.43 3.06 12.33
CA GLN A 76 9.74 4.33 12.54
C GLN A 76 8.76 4.25 13.71
N CYS A 77 7.99 3.16 13.81
CA CYS A 77 7.02 2.97 14.88
C CYS A 77 7.67 3.01 16.27
N VAL A 78 8.74 2.24 16.47
CA VAL A 78 9.49 2.23 17.74
C VAL A 78 10.08 3.61 18.04
N SER A 79 10.65 4.29 17.03
CA SER A 79 11.17 5.65 17.19
C SER A 79 10.09 6.65 17.59
N SER A 80 8.91 6.60 16.95
CA SER A 80 7.81 7.53 17.24
C SER A 80 7.17 7.28 18.61
N GLN A 81 7.09 6.02 19.06
CA GLN A 81 6.58 5.69 20.39
C GLN A 81 7.43 6.28 21.54
N SER A 82 8.75 6.35 21.35
CA SER A 82 9.66 6.94 22.35
C SER A 82 9.38 8.44 22.61
N HIS A 83 8.68 9.13 21.70
CA HIS A 83 8.32 10.54 21.82
C HIS A 83 6.91 10.78 22.39
N HIS A 84 6.23 9.74 22.88
CA HIS A 84 4.89 9.82 23.52
C HIS A 84 3.80 10.46 22.64
N HIS A 85 3.90 10.32 21.31
CA HIS A 85 2.87 10.78 20.40
C HIS A 85 1.57 9.94 20.50
N PRO A 86 0.39 10.53 20.22
CA PRO A 86 -0.84 9.77 20.08
C PRO A 86 -0.69 8.65 19.03
N LEU A 87 -1.33 7.50 19.25
CA LEU A 87 -1.20 6.32 18.40
C LEU A 87 -1.47 6.63 16.91
N GLU A 88 -2.47 7.43 16.62
CA GLU A 88 -2.80 7.80 15.24
C GLU A 88 -1.63 8.54 14.56
N GLN A 89 -0.96 9.43 15.28
CA GLN A 89 0.22 10.13 14.77
C GLN A 89 1.39 9.16 14.57
N VAL A 90 1.63 8.25 15.51
CA VAL A 90 2.65 7.20 15.37
C VAL A 90 2.43 6.38 14.11
N LEU A 91 1.20 5.93 13.87
CA LEU A 91 0.84 5.14 12.69
C LEU A 91 0.91 5.95 11.39
N TYR A 92 0.52 7.23 11.42
CA TYR A 92 0.67 8.15 10.28
C TYR A 92 2.14 8.32 9.87
N GLU A 93 3.02 8.65 10.83
CA GLU A 93 4.46 8.81 10.56
C GLU A 93 5.09 7.49 10.09
N THR A 94 4.65 6.38 10.67
CA THR A 94 5.09 5.04 10.28
C THR A 94 4.71 4.72 8.83
N LYS A 95 3.47 5.04 8.44
CA LYS A 95 3.02 4.88 7.05
C LYS A 95 3.77 5.79 6.09
N LYS A 96 3.98 7.05 6.45
CA LYS A 96 4.75 8.01 5.65
C LYS A 96 6.17 7.51 5.37
N ALA A 97 6.85 6.98 6.37
CA ALA A 97 8.20 6.44 6.24
C ALA A 97 8.25 5.17 5.36
N ALA A 98 7.36 4.21 5.61
CA ALA A 98 7.43 2.87 5.02
C ALA A 98 6.82 2.75 3.62
N SER A 99 5.83 3.59 3.26
CA SER A 99 5.08 3.47 2.00
C SER A 99 5.99 3.46 0.77
N PHE A 100 6.10 2.31 0.11
CA PHE A 100 6.92 2.07 -1.08
C PHE A 100 8.37 2.57 -0.97
N SER A 101 8.93 2.62 0.23
CA SER A 101 10.24 3.21 0.53
C SER A 101 11.38 2.60 -0.31
N GLY A 102 12.44 3.40 -0.53
CA GLY A 102 13.59 3.04 -1.34
C GLY A 102 13.41 3.36 -2.84
N THR A 103 14.14 2.66 -3.69
CA THR A 103 14.17 2.88 -5.15
C THR A 103 12.80 2.72 -5.81
N MET A 104 11.91 1.92 -5.21
CA MET A 104 10.55 1.74 -5.71
C MET A 104 9.74 3.04 -5.66
N ARG A 105 9.88 3.84 -4.57
CA ARG A 105 9.23 5.16 -4.47
C ARG A 105 9.74 6.14 -5.52
N VAL A 106 11.04 6.16 -5.78
CA VAL A 106 11.64 7.02 -6.81
C VAL A 106 11.06 6.72 -8.19
N ASN A 107 11.04 5.45 -8.58
CA ASN A 107 10.46 5.02 -9.85
C ASN A 107 8.95 5.33 -9.92
N LEU A 108 8.23 5.15 -8.82
CA LEU A 108 6.79 5.41 -8.77
C LEU A 108 6.49 6.90 -8.95
N ILE A 109 7.23 7.78 -8.27
CA ILE A 109 7.09 9.23 -8.40
C ILE A 109 7.30 9.66 -9.86
N ASP A 110 8.38 9.22 -10.50
CA ASP A 110 8.67 9.50 -11.90
C ASP A 110 7.52 9.08 -12.83
N MET A 111 6.98 7.86 -12.65
CA MET A 111 5.85 7.37 -13.43
C MET A 111 4.56 8.17 -13.19
N LEU A 112 4.28 8.59 -11.96
CA LEU A 112 3.11 9.41 -11.62
C LEU A 112 3.21 10.81 -12.23
N ASP A 113 4.40 11.42 -12.23
CA ASP A 113 4.65 12.72 -12.88
C ASP A 113 4.43 12.64 -14.39
N GLN A 114 4.93 11.59 -15.05
CA GLN A 114 4.74 11.37 -16.48
C GLN A 114 3.27 11.18 -16.86
N CYS A 115 2.44 10.59 -15.98
CA CYS A 115 0.99 10.48 -16.18
C CYS A 115 0.23 11.81 -15.98
N GLY A 116 0.91 12.90 -15.59
CA GLY A 116 0.27 14.19 -15.37
C GLY A 116 -0.44 14.34 -14.02
N ILE A 117 -0.20 13.45 -13.04
CA ILE A 117 -0.85 13.49 -11.73
C ILE A 117 -0.52 14.78 -10.97
N ALA A 118 0.70 15.28 -11.05
CA ALA A 118 1.06 16.54 -10.43
C ALA A 118 0.20 17.70 -10.95
N LYS A 119 0.06 17.82 -12.27
CA LYS A 119 -0.81 18.83 -12.94
C LYS A 119 -2.29 18.66 -12.51
N ALA A 120 -2.80 17.42 -12.50
CA ALA A 120 -4.17 17.11 -12.12
C ALA A 120 -4.49 17.48 -10.66
N MET A 121 -3.50 17.36 -9.78
CA MET A 121 -3.62 17.67 -8.34
C MET A 121 -3.31 19.14 -8.02
N GLY A 122 -2.75 19.91 -8.95
CA GLY A 122 -2.31 21.29 -8.70
C GLY A 122 -1.09 21.40 -7.78
N ILE A 123 -0.17 20.44 -7.87
CA ILE A 123 1.09 20.36 -7.11
C ILE A 123 2.30 20.43 -8.05
N ASN A 124 3.50 20.75 -7.53
CA ASN A 124 4.68 20.92 -8.38
C ASN A 124 5.27 19.60 -8.87
N GLY A 125 5.01 18.49 -8.16
CA GLY A 125 5.47 17.16 -8.54
C GLY A 125 4.86 16.09 -7.66
N ALA A 126 4.74 14.85 -8.14
CA ALA A 126 4.19 13.71 -7.40
C ALA A 126 4.99 13.36 -6.13
N ALA A 127 6.22 13.84 -6.01
CA ALA A 127 7.02 13.74 -4.78
C ALA A 127 6.31 14.38 -3.57
N GLU A 128 5.54 15.45 -3.78
CA GLU A 128 4.79 16.13 -2.71
C GLU A 128 3.72 15.22 -2.09
N LEU A 129 3.16 14.28 -2.84
CA LEU A 129 2.23 13.28 -2.31
C LEU A 129 2.85 12.38 -1.23
N PHE A 130 4.16 12.24 -1.23
CA PHE A 130 4.90 11.48 -0.21
C PHE A 130 5.52 12.37 0.87
N ALA A 131 5.33 13.68 0.79
CA ALA A 131 5.91 14.69 1.69
C ALA A 131 4.84 15.68 2.19
N SER A 132 4.79 16.90 1.63
CA SER A 132 3.94 18.01 2.08
C SER A 132 2.45 17.81 1.80
N GLN A 133 2.10 17.12 0.71
CA GLN A 133 0.71 16.85 0.29
C GLN A 133 0.25 15.43 0.63
N ARG A 134 0.82 14.84 1.68
CA ARG A 134 0.52 13.46 2.10
C ARG A 134 -0.95 13.23 2.44
N GLY A 135 -1.67 14.29 2.82
CA GLY A 135 -3.12 14.24 3.08
C GLY A 135 -3.97 13.91 1.84
N MET A 136 -3.43 14.06 0.63
CA MET A 136 -4.14 13.72 -0.61
C MET A 136 -3.95 12.26 -1.03
N LEU A 137 -3.01 11.53 -0.39
CA LEU A 137 -2.61 10.19 -0.79
C LEU A 137 -2.95 9.14 0.28
N HIS A 138 -3.56 8.03 -0.15
CA HIS A 138 -3.60 6.79 0.61
C HIS A 138 -2.75 5.71 -0.07
N THR A 139 -1.82 5.12 0.65
CA THR A 139 -1.02 4.00 0.17
C THR A 139 -1.42 2.74 0.92
N THR A 140 -1.62 1.63 0.21
CA THR A 140 -2.05 0.38 0.84
C THR A 140 -1.55 -0.84 0.07
N SER A 141 -1.97 -2.01 0.51
CA SER A 141 -1.75 -3.28 -0.15
C SER A 141 -3.00 -4.13 -0.09
N VAL A 142 -3.29 -4.85 -1.17
CA VAL A 142 -4.41 -5.80 -1.26
C VAL A 142 -4.37 -6.80 -0.10
N LEU A 143 -3.17 -7.31 0.18
CA LEU A 143 -2.89 -8.10 1.38
C LEU A 143 -2.29 -7.16 2.42
N LYS A 144 -3.12 -6.56 3.24
CA LYS A 144 -2.81 -5.48 4.19
C LYS A 144 -1.45 -5.59 4.88
N TYR A 145 -1.05 -6.80 5.25
CA TYR A 145 0.16 -7.10 6.01
C TYR A 145 1.19 -7.89 5.20
N PRO A 146 2.49 -7.85 5.57
CA PRO A 146 3.55 -8.60 4.92
C PRO A 146 3.27 -10.09 4.83
N VAL A 147 3.28 -10.62 3.63
CA VAL A 147 3.13 -12.06 3.35
C VAL A 147 4.45 -12.61 2.84
N PHE A 148 4.83 -13.76 3.39
CA PHE A 148 5.98 -14.52 2.95
C PHE A 148 5.51 -15.90 2.48
N TYR A 149 6.05 -16.35 1.34
CA TYR A 149 5.90 -17.69 0.82
C TYR A 149 7.26 -18.39 0.83
N LYS A 150 7.39 -19.51 1.56
CA LYS A 150 8.67 -20.20 1.75
C LYS A 150 9.80 -19.26 2.23
N GLY A 151 9.47 -18.35 3.16
CA GLY A 151 10.41 -17.36 3.73
C GLY A 151 10.83 -16.22 2.82
N LYS A 152 10.30 -16.15 1.58
CA LYS A 152 10.53 -15.05 0.62
C LYS A 152 9.29 -14.15 0.50
N ASN A 153 9.49 -12.87 0.17
CA ASN A 153 8.35 -11.97 -0.08
C ASN A 153 7.39 -12.59 -1.09
N TYR A 154 6.10 -12.61 -0.76
CA TYR A 154 5.05 -13.03 -1.68
C TYR A 154 4.88 -12.00 -2.80
N THR A 155 4.75 -12.46 -4.04
CA THR A 155 4.71 -11.61 -5.24
C THR A 155 3.35 -11.58 -5.95
N GLY A 156 2.33 -12.23 -5.37
CA GLY A 156 0.98 -12.25 -5.95
C GLY A 156 0.72 -13.40 -6.92
N HIS A 157 1.68 -14.30 -7.15
CA HIS A 157 1.54 -15.32 -8.19
C HIS A 157 1.44 -16.74 -7.65
N GLN A 158 2.19 -17.09 -6.62
CA GLN A 158 2.27 -18.46 -6.15
C GLN A 158 2.24 -18.55 -4.62
N PRO A 159 1.18 -19.13 -4.05
CA PRO A 159 -0.06 -19.57 -4.72
C PRO A 159 -0.88 -18.37 -5.24
N PRO A 160 -1.80 -18.57 -6.21
CA PRO A 160 -2.81 -17.55 -6.54
C PRO A 160 -3.64 -17.16 -5.32
N ILE A 161 -4.05 -15.90 -5.23
CA ILE A 161 -4.80 -15.36 -4.08
C ILE A 161 -6.03 -16.21 -3.79
N GLU A 162 -6.79 -16.55 -4.84
CA GLU A 162 -8.05 -17.30 -4.73
C GLU A 162 -7.89 -18.76 -4.29
N ARG A 163 -6.67 -19.28 -4.30
CA ARG A 163 -6.37 -20.66 -3.84
C ARG A 163 -5.92 -20.74 -2.38
N SER A 164 -5.93 -19.62 -1.67
CA SER A 164 -5.58 -19.54 -0.25
C SER A 164 -6.70 -18.83 0.49
N ALA A 165 -7.27 -19.47 1.50
CA ALA A 165 -8.29 -18.87 2.36
C ALA A 165 -7.76 -17.63 3.08
N LEU A 166 -6.50 -17.68 3.55
CA LEU A 166 -5.84 -16.55 4.18
C LEU A 166 -5.75 -15.35 3.23
N LEU A 167 -5.25 -15.55 2.01
CA LEU A 167 -5.06 -14.46 1.06
C LEU A 167 -6.41 -13.92 0.54
N SER A 168 -7.35 -14.82 0.22
CA SER A 168 -8.69 -14.43 -0.25
C SER A 168 -9.43 -13.57 0.77
N ARG A 169 -9.37 -13.91 2.05
CA ARG A 169 -9.96 -13.12 3.12
C ARG A 169 -9.43 -11.69 3.12
N TYR A 170 -8.11 -11.50 3.05
CA TYR A 170 -7.54 -10.17 3.04
C TYR A 170 -7.86 -9.40 1.76
N ALA A 171 -7.80 -10.06 0.60
CA ALA A 171 -8.03 -9.42 -0.70
C ALA A 171 -9.50 -9.03 -0.95
N PHE A 172 -10.46 -9.85 -0.47
CA PHE A 172 -11.87 -9.72 -0.84
C PHE A 172 -12.80 -9.39 0.34
N GLU A 173 -12.30 -9.34 1.59
CA GLU A 173 -13.08 -8.93 2.75
C GLU A 173 -12.42 -7.72 3.45
N VAL A 174 -11.14 -7.82 3.82
CA VAL A 174 -10.45 -6.78 4.59
C VAL A 174 -10.11 -5.54 3.73
N PHE A 175 -9.57 -5.75 2.54
CA PHE A 175 -9.18 -4.66 1.65
C PHE A 175 -10.37 -3.83 1.14
N PRO A 176 -11.52 -4.43 0.73
CA PRO A 176 -12.73 -3.68 0.40
C PRO A 176 -13.25 -2.83 1.55
N GLN A 177 -13.21 -3.33 2.78
CA GLN A 177 -13.62 -2.55 3.95
C GLN A 177 -12.71 -1.33 4.16
N GLU A 178 -11.40 -1.47 3.97
CA GLU A 178 -10.47 -0.34 4.01
C GLU A 178 -10.79 0.71 2.95
N LEU A 179 -11.09 0.29 1.71
CA LEU A 179 -11.47 1.20 0.63
C LEU A 179 -12.78 1.95 0.92
N ASN A 180 -13.73 1.31 1.60
CA ASN A 180 -15.00 1.94 1.99
C ASN A 180 -14.84 3.01 3.09
N GLU A 181 -13.74 2.99 3.86
CA GLU A 181 -13.42 4.04 4.83
C GLU A 181 -12.92 5.35 4.17
N ILE A 182 -12.62 5.33 2.86
CA ILE A 182 -12.17 6.50 2.12
C ILE A 182 -13.38 7.23 1.54
N LYS A 183 -13.54 8.50 1.89
CA LYS A 183 -14.75 9.28 1.62
C LYS A 183 -14.89 9.70 0.15
N ASN A 184 -13.77 10.07 -0.48
CA ASN A 184 -13.76 10.67 -1.81
C ASN A 184 -13.77 9.62 -2.93
N PRO A 185 -14.34 9.95 -4.11
CA PRO A 185 -14.01 9.27 -5.35
C PRO A 185 -12.52 9.46 -5.66
N CYS A 186 -11.77 8.36 -5.74
CA CYS A 186 -10.31 8.40 -5.89
C CYS A 186 -9.86 7.92 -7.26
N LEU A 187 -8.67 8.38 -7.67
CA LEU A 187 -7.86 7.71 -8.67
C LEU A 187 -7.10 6.56 -8.00
N ILE A 188 -7.33 5.32 -8.43
CA ILE A 188 -6.68 4.13 -7.88
C ILE A 188 -5.60 3.64 -8.86
N VAL A 189 -4.37 3.56 -8.36
CA VAL A 189 -3.19 3.10 -9.10
C VAL A 189 -2.81 1.70 -8.63
N PRO A 190 -3.17 0.63 -9.37
CA PRO A 190 -2.77 -0.75 -9.06
C PRO A 190 -1.32 -0.98 -9.47
N LEU A 191 -0.46 -1.38 -8.55
CA LEU A 191 0.93 -1.65 -8.87
C LEU A 191 1.12 -3.11 -9.36
N GLY A 192 0.93 -3.30 -10.67
CA GLY A 192 1.16 -4.56 -11.37
C GLY A 192 -0.07 -5.48 -11.44
N LYS A 193 0.05 -6.52 -12.26
CA LYS A 193 -1.07 -7.36 -12.72
C LYS A 193 -1.82 -8.09 -11.60
N ALA A 194 -1.12 -8.55 -10.57
CA ALA A 194 -1.77 -9.26 -9.46
C ALA A 194 -2.73 -8.34 -8.67
N VAL A 195 -2.34 -7.08 -8.45
CA VAL A 195 -3.18 -6.07 -7.80
C VAL A 195 -4.34 -5.67 -8.71
N GLU A 196 -4.06 -5.45 -9.99
CA GLU A 196 -5.07 -5.14 -11.00
C GLU A 196 -6.16 -6.21 -11.06
N ASN A 197 -5.80 -7.50 -11.04
CA ASN A 197 -6.77 -8.59 -11.11
C ASN A 197 -7.76 -8.56 -9.93
N VAL A 198 -7.31 -8.23 -8.72
CA VAL A 198 -8.19 -8.06 -7.56
C VAL A 198 -9.08 -6.82 -7.74
N LEU A 199 -8.50 -5.68 -8.12
CA LEU A 199 -9.25 -4.44 -8.28
C LEU A 199 -10.27 -4.50 -9.44
N ARG A 200 -9.99 -5.25 -10.52
CA ARG A 200 -10.97 -5.48 -11.59
C ARG A 200 -12.20 -6.26 -11.10
N LYS A 201 -12.03 -7.22 -10.19
CA LYS A 201 -13.16 -7.90 -9.57
C LYS A 201 -13.97 -6.95 -8.69
N LEU A 202 -13.30 -6.16 -7.86
CA LEU A 202 -13.96 -5.21 -6.97
C LEU A 202 -14.63 -4.05 -7.73
N SER A 203 -14.02 -3.55 -8.81
CA SER A 203 -14.56 -2.41 -9.57
C SER A 203 -15.92 -2.65 -10.20
N GLY A 204 -16.32 -3.91 -10.37
CA GLY A 204 -17.68 -4.31 -10.80
C GLY A 204 -18.74 -4.17 -9.70
N GLU A 205 -18.35 -3.99 -8.44
CA GLU A 205 -19.30 -3.81 -7.34
C GLU A 205 -19.72 -2.34 -7.22
N PRO A 206 -21.01 -2.06 -6.91
CA PRO A 206 -21.52 -0.68 -6.82
C PRO A 206 -20.71 0.24 -5.90
N SER A 207 -20.22 -0.28 -4.78
CA SER A 207 -19.44 0.49 -3.80
C SER A 207 -18.12 1.04 -4.35
N PHE A 208 -17.55 0.42 -5.38
CA PHE A 208 -16.24 0.77 -5.93
C PHE A 208 -16.31 1.38 -7.33
N SER A 209 -17.49 1.41 -7.96
CA SER A 209 -17.72 2.02 -9.28
C SER A 209 -17.51 3.54 -9.30
N ARG A 210 -17.51 4.19 -8.13
CA ARG A 210 -17.23 5.63 -7.97
C ARG A 210 -15.76 6.01 -8.20
N HIS A 211 -14.84 5.04 -8.17
CA HIS A 211 -13.41 5.30 -8.33
C HIS A 211 -12.99 5.21 -9.80
N THR A 212 -11.92 5.90 -10.15
CA THR A 212 -11.23 5.80 -11.44
C THR A 212 -9.98 4.94 -11.28
N TYR A 213 -9.67 4.09 -12.26
CA TYR A 213 -8.60 3.10 -12.14
C TYR A 213 -7.58 3.25 -13.26
N LEU A 214 -6.28 3.31 -12.94
CA LEU A 214 -5.19 3.23 -13.91
C LEU A 214 -4.79 1.76 -14.14
N PHE A 215 -5.69 0.96 -14.74
CA PHE A 215 -5.38 -0.42 -15.06
C PHE A 215 -4.28 -0.52 -16.11
N GLY A 216 -3.41 -1.52 -16.01
CA GLY A 216 -2.22 -1.66 -16.83
C GLY A 216 -0.96 -1.05 -16.23
N PHE A 217 -1.05 -0.32 -15.11
CA PHE A 217 0.09 0.33 -14.48
C PHE A 217 1.11 -0.72 -14.00
N PRO A 218 2.35 -0.72 -14.54
CA PRO A 218 3.32 -1.74 -14.20
C PRO A 218 3.90 -1.55 -12.80
N HIS A 219 4.31 -2.66 -12.18
CA HIS A 219 4.93 -2.61 -10.85
C HIS A 219 6.26 -1.80 -10.90
N PRO A 220 6.46 -0.78 -10.02
CA PRO A 220 7.58 0.16 -10.09
C PRO A 220 8.93 -0.40 -9.61
N SER A 221 8.99 -1.68 -9.20
CA SER A 221 10.24 -2.32 -8.77
C SER A 221 11.30 -2.31 -9.86
N GLY A 222 12.55 -2.06 -9.47
CA GLY A 222 13.71 -2.20 -10.36
C GLY A 222 13.91 -3.62 -10.90
N ALA A 223 13.39 -4.65 -10.21
CA ALA A 223 13.41 -6.04 -10.68
C ALA A 223 12.43 -6.32 -11.84
N ASN A 224 11.49 -5.41 -12.13
CA ASN A 224 10.61 -5.52 -13.30
C ASN A 224 11.32 -4.97 -14.55
N GLY A 225 12.03 -5.83 -15.27
CA GLY A 225 12.77 -5.46 -16.47
C GLY A 225 11.91 -4.92 -17.62
N HIS A 226 10.61 -5.24 -17.65
CA HIS A 226 9.67 -4.77 -18.66
C HIS A 226 8.94 -3.47 -18.27
N ARG A 227 9.19 -2.92 -17.07
CA ARG A 227 8.46 -1.77 -16.54
C ARG A 227 8.40 -0.59 -17.50
N LYS A 228 9.54 -0.15 -18.02
CA LYS A 228 9.62 1.03 -18.90
C LYS A 228 8.80 0.84 -20.16
N ARG A 229 9.00 -0.28 -20.86
CA ARG A 229 8.28 -0.59 -22.10
C ARG A 229 6.76 -0.64 -21.88
N ILE A 230 6.30 -1.39 -20.87
CA ILE A 230 4.87 -1.49 -20.57
C ILE A 230 4.29 -0.12 -20.20
N PHE A 231 5.03 0.69 -19.46
CA PHE A 231 4.59 2.02 -19.06
C PHE A 231 4.46 2.97 -20.27
N GLU A 232 5.46 2.99 -21.14
CA GLU A 232 5.47 3.78 -22.38
C GLU A 232 4.33 3.39 -23.33
N GLU A 233 4.04 2.10 -23.47
CA GLU A 233 2.94 1.58 -24.28
C GLU A 233 1.56 2.09 -23.81
N HIS A 234 1.38 2.33 -22.52
CA HIS A 234 0.11 2.77 -21.91
C HIS A 234 0.08 4.24 -21.50
N LEU A 235 1.15 5.00 -21.66
CA LEU A 235 1.28 6.37 -21.13
C LEU A 235 0.18 7.30 -21.66
N GLY A 236 -0.15 7.22 -22.93
CA GLY A 236 -1.23 8.02 -23.53
C GLY A 236 -2.58 7.77 -22.84
N GLU A 237 -2.95 6.50 -22.68
CA GLU A 237 -4.18 6.09 -22.00
C GLU A 237 -4.19 6.57 -20.54
N PHE A 238 -3.07 6.41 -19.82
CA PHE A 238 -2.98 6.89 -18.43
C PHE A 238 -3.19 8.40 -18.32
N THR A 239 -2.61 9.17 -19.24
CA THR A 239 -2.74 10.63 -19.26
C THR A 239 -4.19 11.05 -19.49
N GLU A 240 -4.88 10.45 -20.46
CA GLU A 240 -6.31 10.70 -20.73
C GLU A 240 -7.18 10.38 -19.50
N ILE A 241 -6.98 9.20 -18.88
CA ILE A 241 -7.72 8.81 -17.66
C ILE A 241 -7.50 9.82 -16.52
N VAL A 242 -6.25 10.28 -16.33
CA VAL A 242 -5.92 11.25 -15.28
C VAL A 242 -6.56 12.61 -15.55
N GLU A 243 -6.59 13.09 -16.80
CA GLU A 243 -7.24 14.34 -17.19
C GLU A 243 -8.76 14.28 -17.00
N ASP A 244 -9.40 13.20 -17.41
CA ASP A 244 -10.84 12.96 -17.21
C ASP A 244 -11.20 12.89 -15.72
N TRP A 245 -10.41 12.19 -14.93
CA TRP A 245 -10.60 12.13 -13.48
C TRP A 245 -10.46 13.52 -12.83
N ALA A 246 -9.47 14.31 -13.25
CA ALA A 246 -9.25 15.66 -12.73
C ALA A 246 -10.41 16.62 -13.09
N ALA A 247 -10.99 16.49 -14.29
CA ALA A 247 -12.15 17.26 -14.70
C ALA A 247 -13.38 16.95 -13.84
N LYS A 248 -13.66 15.66 -13.59
CA LYS A 248 -14.79 15.22 -12.74
C LYS A 248 -14.64 15.66 -11.28
N ARG A 249 -13.42 15.83 -10.78
CA ARG A 249 -13.16 16.27 -9.40
C ARG A 249 -13.43 17.75 -9.18
N LYS A 250 -13.40 18.57 -10.24
CA LYS A 250 -13.62 20.01 -10.19
C LYS A 250 -15.08 20.41 -10.41
N SER A 251 -15.89 19.50 -10.95
CA SER A 251 -17.33 19.67 -11.13
C SER A 251 -18.10 19.34 -9.85
#